data_460dd947c04a2f8376863219020529da
#
_entry.id   460dd947c04a2f8376863219020529da
#
_cell.length_a   1.000
_cell.length_b   1.000
_cell.length_c   1.000
_cell.angle_alpha   90.00
_cell.angle_beta   90.00
_cell.angle_gamma   90.00
#
_symmetry.space_group_name_H-M   'P 1'
#
loop_
_entity.id
_entity.type
_entity.pdbx_description
1 polymer ?
#
loop_
_entity_poly.entity_id
_entity_poly.type
_entity_poly.pdbx_seq_one_letter_code
_entity_poly.pdbx_strand_id
1 'polypeptide(L)'
;MNGRFLTRTEWVEALHAFQHTAFRLEVRENYGETEEEPIVRQFLDSGEIDESYMDDWTAELAPRLSAGERMERVRVVSEPHSDYTRFGLALARFNVQAGEDIRYLPRPQAAQLGLPDHDFWLIDSTTLLMLRFGDDDVLLGADLVTDPAVVVKHCYYRDVAQHYAVPWQEYTEQDVHLRESP
;
A
#
# COMPACT_ATOMS: atom_id res chain seq x y z
N MET A 1 -8.04 -0.15 23.53
CA MET A 1 -7.68 -1.16 22.52
C MET A 1 -6.49 -1.95 23.04
N ASN A 2 -6.68 -3.25 23.33
CA ASN A 2 -5.58 -4.12 23.76
C ASN A 2 -4.94 -4.74 22.52
N GLY A 3 -4.06 -3.98 21.86
CA GLY A 3 -3.23 -4.49 20.79
C GLY A 3 -1.84 -4.86 21.34
N ARG A 4 -1.26 -5.98 20.88
CA ARG A 4 0.15 -6.28 21.10
C ARG A 4 0.96 -5.49 20.08
N PHE A 5 1.93 -4.71 20.53
CA PHE A 5 2.89 -4.09 19.60
C PHE A 5 3.85 -5.15 19.04
N LEU A 6 4.01 -5.15 17.73
CA LEU A 6 4.95 -5.97 16.99
C LEU A 6 6.10 -5.10 16.50
N THR A 7 7.33 -5.55 16.72
CA THR A 7 8.52 -4.95 16.11
C THR A 7 8.52 -5.10 14.60
N ARG A 8 9.46 -4.41 13.91
CA ARG A 8 9.57 -4.50 12.43
C ARG A 8 9.67 -5.95 11.94
N THR A 9 10.46 -6.80 12.57
CA THR A 9 10.58 -8.21 12.18
C THR A 9 9.29 -8.99 12.44
N GLU A 10 8.68 -8.82 13.61
CA GLU A 10 7.46 -9.56 13.97
C GLU A 10 6.25 -9.20 13.08
N TRP A 11 6.10 -7.93 12.67
CA TRP A 11 4.97 -7.57 11.81
C TRP A 11 5.17 -8.08 10.38
N VAL A 12 6.40 -8.11 9.86
CA VAL A 12 6.72 -8.71 8.56
C VAL A 12 6.37 -10.20 8.57
N GLU A 13 6.78 -10.94 9.61
CA GLU A 13 6.39 -12.35 9.77
C GLU A 13 4.86 -12.52 9.81
N ALA A 14 4.15 -11.65 10.53
CA ALA A 14 2.69 -11.69 10.60
C ALA A 14 2.03 -11.38 9.25
N LEU A 15 2.59 -10.45 8.47
CA LEU A 15 2.12 -10.16 7.11
C LEU A 15 2.33 -11.38 6.19
N HIS A 16 3.53 -11.98 6.19
CA HIS A 16 3.83 -13.13 5.33
C HIS A 16 3.03 -14.39 5.68
N ALA A 17 2.42 -14.43 6.87
CA ALA A 17 1.61 -15.56 7.32
C ALA A 17 0.16 -15.56 6.78
N PHE A 18 -0.26 -14.57 5.96
CA PHE A 18 -1.61 -14.58 5.39
C PHE A 18 -1.84 -15.84 4.54
N GLN A 19 -3.07 -16.36 4.55
CA GLN A 19 -3.42 -17.61 3.87
C GLN A 19 -4.39 -17.41 2.71
N HIS A 20 -5.11 -16.28 2.70
CA HIS A 20 -6.14 -16.01 1.69
C HIS A 20 -6.04 -14.61 1.14
N THR A 21 -6.00 -13.60 2.03
CA THR A 21 -6.05 -12.19 1.63
C THR A 21 -5.18 -11.32 2.53
N ALA A 22 -4.43 -10.42 1.92
CA ALA A 22 -3.77 -9.32 2.60
C ALA A 22 -4.18 -8.01 1.91
N PHE A 23 -4.85 -7.12 2.64
CA PHE A 23 -5.24 -5.81 2.14
C PHE A 23 -4.47 -4.71 2.88
N ARG A 24 -3.94 -3.73 2.15
CA ARG A 24 -3.29 -2.55 2.70
C ARG A 24 -4.04 -1.27 2.33
N LEU A 25 -4.29 -0.41 3.31
CA LEU A 25 -4.60 0.99 3.08
C LEU A 25 -3.35 1.83 3.37
N GLU A 26 -2.92 2.64 2.41
CA GLU A 26 -1.81 3.59 2.52
C GLU A 26 -2.37 5.02 2.44
N VAL A 27 -2.16 5.81 3.49
CA VAL A 27 -2.70 7.18 3.56
C VAL A 27 -1.62 8.25 3.70
N ARG A 28 -0.36 7.87 3.90
CA ARG A 28 0.75 8.82 4.06
C ARG A 28 1.23 9.31 2.70
N GLU A 29 1.72 10.56 2.68
CA GLU A 29 2.30 11.15 1.47
C GLU A 29 3.74 10.67 1.21
N ASN A 30 4.45 10.32 2.30
CA ASN A 30 5.82 9.82 2.26
C ASN A 30 5.98 8.70 3.28
N TYR A 31 6.95 7.82 3.00
CA TYR A 31 7.43 6.80 3.91
C TYR A 31 8.94 6.97 4.05
N GLY A 32 9.42 7.15 5.29
CA GLY A 32 10.83 7.40 5.61
C GLY A 32 11.69 6.14 5.53
N GLU A 33 11.55 5.33 4.48
CA GLU A 33 12.34 4.13 4.28
C GLU A 33 13.70 4.49 3.71
N THR A 34 14.72 4.57 4.56
CA THR A 34 16.08 4.96 4.17
C THR A 34 16.71 4.07 3.10
N GLU A 35 16.27 2.81 3.03
CA GLU A 35 16.69 1.85 2.01
C GLU A 35 16.14 2.20 0.63
N GLU A 36 15.01 2.90 0.55
CA GLU A 36 14.40 3.36 -0.70
C GLU A 36 15.01 4.67 -1.22
N GLU A 37 15.63 5.49 -0.38
CA GLU A 37 16.16 6.81 -0.79
C GLU A 37 17.05 6.77 -2.05
N PRO A 38 18.01 5.83 -2.20
CA PRO A 38 18.84 5.77 -3.41
C PRO A 38 18.04 5.50 -4.68
N ILE A 39 17.05 4.62 -4.60
CA ILE A 39 16.20 4.22 -5.74
C ILE A 39 15.24 5.35 -6.11
N VAL A 40 14.64 6.01 -5.10
CA VAL A 40 13.80 7.21 -5.32
C VAL A 40 14.60 8.29 -6.04
N ARG A 41 15.84 8.55 -5.59
CA ARG A 41 16.73 9.56 -6.21
C ARG A 41 17.07 9.17 -7.66
N GLN A 42 17.45 7.90 -7.90
CA GLN A 42 17.71 7.41 -9.25
C GLN A 42 16.49 7.61 -10.16
N PHE A 43 15.29 7.25 -9.68
CA PHE A 43 14.05 7.44 -10.43
C PHE A 43 13.80 8.93 -10.76
N LEU A 44 14.01 9.84 -9.80
CA LEU A 44 13.82 11.27 -10.04
C LEU A 44 14.79 11.84 -11.08
N ASP A 45 16.01 11.29 -11.15
CA ASP A 45 17.05 11.73 -12.09
C ASP A 45 16.85 11.13 -13.50
N SER A 46 16.46 9.86 -13.61
CA SER A 46 16.41 9.10 -14.88
C SER A 46 15.00 8.83 -15.41
N GLY A 47 13.98 8.85 -14.53
CA GLY A 47 12.63 8.37 -14.83
C GLY A 47 12.50 6.85 -14.82
N GLU A 48 13.57 6.10 -14.51
CA GLU A 48 13.62 4.64 -14.59
C GLU A 48 13.87 4.03 -13.20
N ILE A 49 13.30 2.83 -12.97
CA ILE A 49 13.55 2.00 -11.80
C ILE A 49 14.25 0.74 -12.27
N ASP A 50 15.35 0.37 -11.60
CA ASP A 50 16.02 -0.91 -11.82
C ASP A 50 15.08 -2.04 -11.42
N GLU A 51 14.76 -2.91 -12.39
CA GLU A 51 13.83 -4.04 -12.17
C GLU A 51 14.30 -4.98 -11.07
N SER A 52 15.61 -5.18 -10.94
CA SER A 52 16.19 -6.06 -9.92
C SER A 52 15.86 -5.66 -8.48
N TYR A 53 15.47 -4.40 -8.26
CA TYR A 53 15.02 -3.93 -6.94
C TYR A 53 13.81 -4.68 -6.41
N MET A 54 12.95 -5.18 -7.30
CA MET A 54 11.72 -5.88 -6.93
C MET A 54 11.82 -7.41 -7.05
N ASP A 55 12.96 -7.96 -7.49
CA ASP A 55 13.09 -9.39 -7.82
C ASP A 55 12.76 -10.29 -6.63
N ASP A 56 13.31 -10.02 -5.46
CA ASP A 56 13.09 -10.86 -4.26
C ASP A 56 11.61 -10.83 -3.84
N TRP A 57 11.01 -9.64 -3.81
CA TRP A 57 9.61 -9.46 -3.45
C TRP A 57 8.66 -10.14 -4.45
N THR A 58 8.86 -9.91 -5.73
CA THR A 58 8.02 -10.48 -6.78
C THR A 58 8.18 -11.99 -6.90
N ALA A 59 9.41 -12.52 -6.70
CA ALA A 59 9.66 -13.95 -6.67
C ALA A 59 8.96 -14.67 -5.52
N GLU A 60 8.81 -14.01 -4.36
CA GLU A 60 8.06 -14.55 -3.23
C GLU A 60 6.55 -14.47 -3.47
N LEU A 61 6.07 -13.33 -3.98
CA LEU A 61 4.64 -13.02 -4.07
C LEU A 61 3.94 -13.72 -5.24
N ALA A 62 4.54 -13.72 -6.43
CA ALA A 62 3.91 -14.21 -7.66
C ALA A 62 3.42 -15.66 -7.58
N PRO A 63 4.17 -16.64 -7.00
CA PRO A 63 3.68 -18.01 -6.84
C PRO A 63 2.44 -18.11 -5.94
N ARG A 64 2.37 -17.31 -4.87
CA ARG A 64 1.26 -17.27 -3.92
C ARG A 64 -0.01 -16.73 -4.58
N LEU A 65 0.10 -15.62 -5.32
CA LEU A 65 -1.02 -15.02 -6.04
C LEU A 65 -1.51 -15.92 -7.17
N SER A 66 -0.60 -16.61 -7.87
CA SER A 66 -0.95 -17.62 -8.88
C SER A 66 -1.67 -18.83 -8.27
N ALA A 67 -1.43 -19.15 -7.00
CA ALA A 67 -2.11 -20.23 -6.27
C ALA A 67 -3.49 -19.80 -5.73
N GLY A 68 -3.90 -18.53 -5.91
CA GLY A 68 -5.22 -18.03 -5.54
C GLY A 68 -5.26 -17.19 -4.26
N GLU A 69 -4.11 -16.93 -3.61
CA GLU A 69 -4.02 -15.90 -2.57
C GLU A 69 -4.19 -14.52 -3.21
N ARG A 70 -4.64 -13.53 -2.45
CA ARG A 70 -4.84 -12.17 -2.94
C ARG A 70 -4.10 -11.16 -2.09
N MET A 71 -3.33 -10.31 -2.74
CA MET A 71 -2.78 -9.11 -2.13
C MET A 71 -3.37 -7.89 -2.82
N GLU A 72 -3.93 -7.00 -2.04
CA GLU A 72 -4.69 -5.84 -2.50
C GLU A 72 -4.19 -4.59 -1.77
N ARG A 73 -4.11 -3.47 -2.50
CA ARG A 73 -3.63 -2.21 -1.94
C ARG A 73 -4.44 -1.03 -2.47
N VAL A 74 -4.83 -0.14 -1.58
CA VAL A 74 -5.36 1.17 -1.95
C VAL A 74 -4.45 2.26 -1.42
N ARG A 75 -3.95 3.12 -2.31
CA ARG A 75 -3.16 4.30 -1.99
C ARG A 75 -4.04 5.55 -2.06
N VAL A 76 -4.13 6.25 -0.94
CA VAL A 76 -4.77 7.56 -0.87
C VAL A 76 -3.75 8.63 -1.24
N VAL A 77 -3.98 9.33 -2.35
CA VAL A 77 -3.01 10.24 -2.95
C VAL A 77 -3.54 11.66 -3.05
N SER A 78 -2.63 12.62 -2.95
CA SER A 78 -2.91 14.05 -3.21
C SER A 78 -2.53 14.42 -4.64
N GLU A 79 -3.20 15.42 -5.18
CA GLU A 79 -2.88 16.00 -6.48
C GLU A 79 -2.56 17.50 -6.30
N PRO A 80 -1.47 18.00 -6.91
CA PRO A 80 -0.48 17.28 -7.71
C PRO A 80 0.32 16.26 -6.89
N HIS A 81 0.74 15.16 -7.53
CA HIS A 81 1.50 14.09 -6.88
C HIS A 81 2.85 14.55 -6.34
N SER A 82 3.20 14.10 -5.12
CA SER A 82 4.55 14.21 -4.59
C SER A 82 5.54 13.36 -5.41
N ASP A 83 6.83 13.64 -5.28
CA ASP A 83 7.88 12.84 -5.92
C ASP A 83 7.83 11.37 -5.44
N TYR A 84 7.55 11.15 -4.17
CA TYR A 84 7.39 9.80 -3.63
C TYR A 84 6.15 9.07 -4.22
N THR A 85 5.04 9.78 -4.39
CA THR A 85 3.85 9.21 -5.06
C THR A 85 4.16 8.87 -6.52
N ARG A 86 4.90 9.70 -7.24
CA ARG A 86 5.33 9.44 -8.63
C ARG A 86 6.23 8.20 -8.72
N PHE A 87 7.19 8.07 -7.80
CA PHE A 87 8.00 6.87 -7.65
C PHE A 87 7.13 5.64 -7.38
N GLY A 88 6.21 5.72 -6.41
CA GLY A 88 5.29 4.64 -6.06
C GLY A 88 4.38 4.20 -7.21
N LEU A 89 3.95 5.14 -8.07
CA LEU A 89 3.19 4.84 -9.30
C LEU A 89 4.03 4.04 -10.31
N ALA A 90 5.30 4.42 -10.49
CA ALA A 90 6.21 3.70 -11.39
C ALA A 90 6.60 2.32 -10.83
N LEU A 91 6.81 2.21 -9.50
CA LEU A 91 7.15 0.96 -8.82
C LEU A 91 5.99 -0.05 -8.87
N ALA A 92 4.75 0.43 -8.81
CA ALA A 92 3.54 -0.41 -8.76
C ALA A 92 3.42 -1.34 -9.98
N ARG A 93 4.02 -1.00 -11.13
CA ARG A 93 4.00 -1.86 -12.32
C ARG A 93 4.52 -3.27 -12.04
N PHE A 94 5.59 -3.40 -11.25
CA PHE A 94 6.19 -4.70 -10.92
C PHE A 94 5.27 -5.54 -10.03
N ASN A 95 4.67 -4.90 -9.02
CA ASN A 95 3.72 -5.57 -8.13
C ASN A 95 2.45 -6.03 -8.88
N VAL A 96 1.93 -5.19 -9.78
CA VAL A 96 0.77 -5.52 -10.61
C VAL A 96 1.09 -6.67 -11.57
N GLN A 97 2.29 -6.68 -12.16
CA GLN A 97 2.75 -7.79 -12.99
C GLN A 97 2.90 -9.10 -12.19
N ALA A 98 3.26 -9.03 -10.91
CA ALA A 98 3.29 -10.18 -10.02
C ALA A 98 1.88 -10.64 -9.57
N GLY A 99 0.83 -9.85 -9.84
CA GLY A 99 -0.57 -10.17 -9.56
C GLY A 99 -1.20 -9.42 -8.39
N GLU A 100 -0.52 -8.42 -7.81
CA GLU A 100 -1.09 -7.55 -6.77
C GLU A 100 -2.15 -6.61 -7.37
N ASP A 101 -3.32 -6.46 -6.73
CA ASP A 101 -4.33 -5.46 -7.10
C ASP A 101 -4.02 -4.13 -6.40
N ILE A 102 -3.44 -3.18 -7.15
CA ILE A 102 -3.11 -1.84 -6.64
C ILE A 102 -4.06 -0.82 -7.25
N ARG A 103 -4.67 -0.02 -6.37
CA ARG A 103 -5.62 1.04 -6.74
C ARG A 103 -5.26 2.37 -6.08
N TYR A 104 -5.74 3.45 -6.67
CA TYR A 104 -5.50 4.82 -6.24
C TYR A 104 -6.81 5.53 -5.95
N LEU A 105 -6.84 6.30 -4.86
CA LEU A 105 -8.01 7.04 -4.41
C LEU A 105 -7.60 8.47 -4.06
N PRO A 106 -8.18 9.51 -4.70
CA PRO A 106 -7.90 10.90 -4.36
C PRO A 106 -8.24 11.20 -2.89
N ARG A 107 -7.33 11.86 -2.18
CA ARG A 107 -7.46 12.20 -0.75
C ARG A 107 -8.76 12.92 -0.38
N PRO A 108 -9.24 13.92 -1.17
CA PRO A 108 -10.51 14.56 -0.88
C PRO A 108 -11.70 13.58 -0.92
N GLN A 109 -11.66 12.60 -1.85
CA GLN A 109 -12.70 11.58 -1.95
C GLN A 109 -12.61 10.58 -0.78
N ALA A 110 -11.40 10.14 -0.40
CA ALA A 110 -11.20 9.29 0.78
C ALA A 110 -11.78 9.93 2.06
N ALA A 111 -11.56 11.25 2.24
CA ALA A 111 -12.11 12.00 3.36
C ALA A 111 -13.66 12.05 3.32
N GLN A 112 -14.26 12.29 2.15
CA GLN A 112 -15.72 12.28 1.98
C GLN A 112 -16.36 10.93 2.27
N LEU A 113 -15.64 9.85 1.97
CA LEU A 113 -16.04 8.46 2.24
C LEU A 113 -15.85 8.07 3.72
N GLY A 114 -15.24 8.92 4.53
CA GLY A 114 -14.96 8.64 5.95
C GLY A 114 -13.94 7.52 6.17
N LEU A 115 -13.01 7.34 5.24
CA LEU A 115 -11.89 6.41 5.42
C LEU A 115 -10.97 6.90 6.56
N PRO A 116 -10.25 5.98 7.24
CA PRO A 116 -9.35 6.36 8.32
C PRO A 116 -8.12 7.11 7.78
N ASP A 117 -7.48 7.85 8.67
CA ASP A 117 -6.26 8.64 8.44
C ASP A 117 -4.97 7.90 8.89
N HIS A 118 -5.05 6.59 9.01
CA HIS A 118 -3.93 5.73 9.43
C HIS A 118 -3.76 4.53 8.50
N ASP A 119 -2.51 4.13 8.33
CA ASP A 119 -2.12 2.96 7.55
C ASP A 119 -2.41 1.66 8.31
N PHE A 120 -2.90 0.67 7.59
CA PHE A 120 -3.09 -0.66 8.16
C PHE A 120 -2.97 -1.77 7.12
N TRP A 121 -2.63 -2.98 7.59
CA TRP A 121 -2.87 -4.23 6.89
C TRP A 121 -4.04 -4.97 7.53
N LEU A 122 -4.91 -5.51 6.70
CA LEU A 122 -5.98 -6.42 7.11
C LEU A 122 -5.68 -7.81 6.54
N ILE A 123 -5.39 -8.75 7.43
CA ILE A 123 -4.96 -10.11 7.11
C ILE A 123 -6.15 -11.06 7.28
N ASP A 124 -6.50 -11.79 6.21
CA ASP A 124 -7.56 -12.80 6.18
C ASP A 124 -8.90 -12.34 6.77
N SER A 125 -9.15 -11.01 6.76
CA SER A 125 -10.34 -10.38 7.36
C SER A 125 -10.53 -10.69 8.86
N THR A 126 -9.51 -11.15 9.56
CA THR A 126 -9.53 -11.56 10.98
C THR A 126 -8.51 -10.84 11.84
N THR A 127 -7.43 -10.35 11.25
CA THR A 127 -6.31 -9.74 11.95
C THR A 127 -5.95 -8.41 11.33
N LEU A 128 -5.81 -7.38 12.17
CA LEU A 128 -5.43 -6.05 11.76
C LEU A 128 -4.03 -5.73 12.29
N LEU A 129 -3.16 -5.23 11.41
CA LEU A 129 -1.87 -4.67 11.75
C LEU A 129 -1.94 -3.16 11.52
N MET A 130 -2.12 -2.38 12.60
CA MET A 130 -2.15 -0.92 12.54
C MET A 130 -0.72 -0.40 12.57
N LEU A 131 -0.26 0.21 11.49
CA LEU A 131 1.13 0.64 11.35
C LEU A 131 1.43 1.86 12.22
N ARG A 132 2.60 1.84 12.87
CA ARG A 132 3.11 2.93 13.71
C ARG A 132 4.34 3.54 13.06
N PHE A 133 4.33 4.84 12.88
CA PHE A 133 5.43 5.61 12.31
C PHE A 133 6.00 6.59 13.34
N GLY A 134 7.29 6.85 13.24
CA GLY A 134 7.96 7.93 13.95
C GLY A 134 7.64 9.31 13.35
N ASP A 135 8.17 10.37 13.98
CA ASP A 135 8.02 11.75 13.51
C ASP A 135 8.74 12.00 12.17
N ASP A 136 9.67 11.11 11.80
CA ASP A 136 10.45 11.09 10.57
C ASP A 136 9.82 10.22 9.47
N ASP A 137 8.55 9.81 9.64
CA ASP A 137 7.82 8.90 8.74
C ASP A 137 8.42 7.48 8.64
N VAL A 138 9.41 7.13 9.48
CA VAL A 138 9.98 5.78 9.54
C VAL A 138 9.04 4.83 10.25
N LEU A 139 8.83 3.65 9.67
CA LEU A 139 7.99 2.61 10.26
C LEU A 139 8.66 1.98 11.50
N LEU A 140 8.01 2.12 12.65
CA LEU A 140 8.46 1.57 13.93
C LEU A 140 8.00 0.13 14.16
N GLY A 141 6.85 -0.24 13.60
CA GLY A 141 6.22 -1.53 13.80
C GLY A 141 4.70 -1.43 13.64
N ALA A 142 3.97 -2.36 14.21
CA ALA A 142 2.51 -2.40 14.11
C ALA A 142 1.84 -2.84 15.41
N ASP A 143 0.64 -2.33 15.68
CA ASP A 143 -0.24 -2.91 16.69
C ASP A 143 -1.05 -4.05 16.07
N LEU A 144 -0.89 -5.25 16.61
CA LEU A 144 -1.70 -6.41 16.27
C LEU A 144 -3.06 -6.30 16.99
N VAL A 145 -4.14 -6.25 16.23
CA VAL A 145 -5.51 -6.14 16.74
C VAL A 145 -6.37 -7.26 16.17
N THR A 146 -7.01 -8.02 17.09
CA THR A 146 -7.94 -9.12 16.74
C THR A 146 -9.32 -8.90 17.34
N ASP A 147 -9.60 -7.72 17.92
CA ASP A 147 -10.92 -7.35 18.39
C ASP A 147 -11.93 -7.38 17.23
N PRO A 148 -12.98 -8.21 17.28
CA PRO A 148 -13.90 -8.39 16.15
C PRO A 148 -14.61 -7.09 15.74
N ALA A 149 -14.94 -6.21 16.67
CA ALA A 149 -15.61 -4.95 16.34
C ALA A 149 -14.68 -4.00 15.57
N VAL A 150 -13.39 -3.97 15.93
CA VAL A 150 -12.38 -3.19 15.24
C VAL A 150 -12.09 -3.78 13.87
N VAL A 151 -11.89 -5.10 13.78
CA VAL A 151 -11.63 -5.81 12.53
C VAL A 151 -12.77 -5.62 11.53
N VAL A 152 -14.02 -5.82 11.93
CA VAL A 152 -15.21 -5.63 11.06
C VAL A 152 -15.31 -4.21 10.54
N LYS A 153 -14.98 -3.21 11.36
CA LYS A 153 -14.91 -1.82 10.90
C LYS A 153 -13.86 -1.62 9.80
N HIS A 154 -12.70 -2.26 9.90
CA HIS A 154 -11.65 -2.17 8.88
C HIS A 154 -11.96 -3.01 7.63
N CYS A 155 -12.72 -4.09 7.76
CA CYS A 155 -13.31 -4.76 6.59
C CYS A 155 -14.23 -3.80 5.81
N TYR A 156 -15.08 -3.04 6.49
CA TYR A 156 -15.89 -2.01 5.85
C TYR A 156 -15.04 -0.94 5.16
N TYR A 157 -13.97 -0.46 5.79
CA TYR A 157 -13.05 0.51 5.16
C TYR A 157 -12.39 -0.05 3.90
N ARG A 158 -11.93 -1.31 3.95
CA ARG A 158 -11.40 -2.00 2.76
C ARG A 158 -12.44 -2.01 1.63
N ASP A 159 -13.66 -2.46 1.92
CA ASP A 159 -14.70 -2.63 0.90
C ASP A 159 -15.07 -1.29 0.26
N VAL A 160 -15.17 -0.22 1.06
CA VAL A 160 -15.39 1.14 0.56
C VAL A 160 -14.19 1.61 -0.28
N ALA A 161 -12.97 1.47 0.21
CA ALA A 161 -11.77 1.89 -0.50
C ALA A 161 -11.64 1.17 -1.85
N GLN A 162 -11.78 -0.16 -1.87
CA GLN A 162 -11.73 -0.97 -3.09
C GLN A 162 -12.82 -0.59 -4.10
N HIS A 163 -14.02 -0.27 -3.64
CA HIS A 163 -15.13 0.08 -4.53
C HIS A 163 -14.91 1.41 -5.26
N TYR A 164 -14.32 2.40 -4.58
CA TYR A 164 -14.17 3.76 -5.13
C TYR A 164 -12.80 4.06 -5.72
N ALA A 165 -11.79 3.26 -5.39
CA ALA A 165 -10.44 3.46 -5.92
C ALA A 165 -10.33 2.97 -7.36
N VAL A 166 -9.51 3.68 -8.16
CA VAL A 166 -9.26 3.41 -9.57
C VAL A 166 -8.09 2.43 -9.68
N PRO A 167 -8.19 1.32 -10.46
CA PRO A 167 -7.08 0.41 -10.72
C PRO A 167 -5.86 1.12 -11.29
N TRP A 168 -4.65 0.65 -10.94
CA TRP A 168 -3.38 1.26 -11.35
C TRP A 168 -3.29 1.53 -12.87
N GLN A 169 -3.68 0.58 -13.71
CA GLN A 169 -3.63 0.74 -15.17
C GLN A 169 -4.49 1.92 -15.63
N GLU A 170 -5.73 1.98 -15.17
CA GLU A 170 -6.66 3.04 -15.54
C GLU A 170 -6.22 4.39 -14.95
N TYR A 171 -5.71 4.40 -13.71
CA TYR A 171 -5.24 5.61 -13.04
C TYR A 171 -4.04 6.22 -13.76
N THR A 172 -3.07 5.42 -14.17
CA THR A 172 -1.87 5.90 -14.90
C THR A 172 -2.21 6.40 -16.31
N GLU A 173 -3.17 5.80 -17.00
CA GLU A 173 -3.65 6.29 -18.29
C GLU A 173 -4.32 7.66 -18.16
N GLN A 174 -5.12 7.88 -17.14
CA GLN A 174 -5.78 9.17 -16.86
C GLN A 174 -4.74 10.26 -16.49
N ASP A 175 -3.73 9.93 -15.68
CA ASP A 175 -2.67 10.88 -15.29
C ASP A 175 -1.83 11.34 -16.49
N VAL A 176 -1.54 10.47 -17.44
CA VAL A 176 -0.85 10.84 -18.71
C VAL A 176 -1.70 11.82 -19.51
N HIS A 177 -2.98 11.56 -19.67
CA HIS A 177 -3.88 12.46 -20.42
C HIS A 177 -4.02 13.83 -19.76
N LEU A 178 -4.00 13.91 -18.42
CA LEU A 178 -4.05 15.19 -17.70
C LEU A 178 -2.76 16.03 -17.89
N ARG A 179 -1.61 15.38 -18.06
CA ARG A 179 -0.31 16.07 -18.29
C ARG A 179 -0.11 16.52 -19.73
N GLU A 180 -0.76 15.86 -20.70
CA GLU A 180 -0.66 16.18 -22.12
C GLU A 180 -1.72 17.20 -22.59
N SER A 181 -2.69 17.55 -21.74
CA SER A 181 -3.69 18.57 -22.05
C SER A 181 -3.11 19.96 -21.85
N PRO A 182 -3.10 20.83 -22.90
CA PRO A 182 -2.47 22.17 -22.88
C PRO A 182 -3.20 23.14 -21.94
#